data_b19612d2c306badc69197ff28540421d
#
_entry.id   b19612d2c306badc69197ff28540421d
#
_cell.length_a   1.000
_cell.length_b   1.000
_cell.length_c   1.000
_cell.angle_alpha   90.00
_cell.angle_beta   90.00
_cell.angle_gamma   90.00
#
_symmetry.space_group_name_H-M   'P 1'
#
loop_
_entity.id
_entity.type
_entity.pdbx_description
1 polymer ?
#
loop_
_entity_poly.entity_id
_entity_poly.type
_entity_poly.pdbx_seq_one_letter_code
_entity_poly.pdbx_strand_id
1 'polypeptide(L)'
;MIAAPLRAGARPSIDDLLESMAREPGLADPENPLLPFARFPKIHFARLLLLDDPSLADRTCFPNLYFPCPVRLALLVVCDGSAEAQIDELAAEAGAGLRRLFSHCEGLDETTDLRGWLHSNHVKSATFYMNWPGRTVLQSREERILHEVLQEELAALPPASPRDTKRALREAVARRGVELTPEAPTSPGRALANLVDLIAVPIVILLMTPLLIVLAPLIAILLRRLEKANPVIAPRPTVERIEMLSRFEERDITNPFSAMGSIQPGLFRRLLSSYLLWLIDWAARHITTRGKLSRVRTIHCARWIFLDDKRRLYFASDYDGSHEAYMDDFVNKVAFGLNLSFSHGIGIPKTRWLLWGGARNEGDWKAFLRHHEMPTPVWYKAYPGLTCQDLARNARLRKGLESRRDDDRAIRRWLAEI
;
A
#
# COMPACT_ATOMS: atom_id res chain seq x y z
N MET A 1 -2.03 -2.44 10.52
CA MET A 1 -2.24 -3.88 10.24
C MET A 1 -2.45 -4.61 11.56
N ILE A 2 -3.45 -5.47 11.65
CA ILE A 2 -3.59 -6.43 12.75
C ILE A 2 -2.94 -7.72 12.27
N ALA A 3 -2.03 -8.30 13.06
CA ALA A 3 -1.33 -9.53 12.66
C ALA A 3 -1.07 -10.40 13.89
N ALA A 4 -1.79 -11.51 14.01
CA ALA A 4 -1.73 -12.40 15.13
C ALA A 4 -1.26 -13.81 14.75
N PRO A 5 -0.41 -14.48 15.58
CA PRO A 5 0.03 -15.84 15.32
C PRO A 5 -1.14 -16.81 15.29
N LEU A 6 -1.13 -17.74 14.33
CA LEU A 6 -2.10 -18.82 14.28
C LEU A 6 -1.78 -19.90 15.35
N ARG A 7 -2.83 -20.46 15.91
CA ARG A 7 -2.73 -21.68 16.73
C ARG A 7 -2.28 -22.86 15.85
N ALA A 8 -1.55 -23.76 16.44
CA ALA A 8 -1.13 -24.99 15.76
C ALA A 8 -2.35 -25.75 15.21
N GLY A 9 -2.29 -26.16 13.95
CA GLY A 9 -3.36 -26.89 13.26
C GLY A 9 -4.55 -26.05 12.80
N ALA A 10 -4.61 -24.74 13.04
CA ALA A 10 -5.75 -23.90 12.68
C ALA A 10 -5.79 -23.52 11.19
N ARG A 11 -4.71 -23.78 10.43
CA ARG A 11 -4.59 -23.35 9.05
C ARG A 11 -5.74 -23.80 8.15
N PRO A 12 -6.16 -25.09 8.08
CA PRO A 12 -7.24 -25.51 7.19
C PRO A 12 -8.54 -24.74 7.44
N SER A 13 -8.91 -24.57 8.73
CA SER A 13 -10.14 -23.86 9.10
C SER A 13 -10.09 -22.37 8.72
N ILE A 14 -8.92 -21.75 8.76
CA ILE A 14 -8.74 -20.36 8.32
C ILE A 14 -8.78 -20.27 6.79
N ASP A 15 -8.17 -21.19 6.07
CA ASP A 15 -8.22 -21.22 4.60
C ASP A 15 -9.69 -21.32 4.13
N ASP A 16 -10.50 -22.20 4.72
CA ASP A 16 -11.95 -22.34 4.46
C ASP A 16 -12.72 -21.03 4.76
N LEU A 17 -12.40 -20.38 5.89
CA LEU A 17 -13.03 -19.10 6.25
C LEU A 17 -12.66 -17.98 5.26
N LEU A 18 -11.40 -17.88 4.87
CA LEU A 18 -10.97 -16.88 3.87
C LEU A 18 -11.63 -17.13 2.51
N GLU A 19 -11.75 -18.39 2.09
CA GLU A 19 -12.46 -18.73 0.87
C GLU A 19 -13.95 -18.32 0.94
N SER A 20 -14.60 -18.54 2.09
CA SER A 20 -16.01 -18.13 2.29
C SER A 20 -16.22 -16.60 2.30
N MET A 21 -15.17 -15.83 2.48
CA MET A 21 -15.20 -14.36 2.46
C MET A 21 -14.97 -13.77 1.06
N ALA A 22 -14.56 -14.56 0.13
CA ALA A 22 -14.30 -14.14 -1.24
C ALA A 22 -15.51 -14.44 -2.14
N ARG A 23 -15.90 -13.46 -2.96
CA ARG A 23 -16.88 -13.67 -4.04
C ARG A 23 -16.25 -14.48 -5.18
N GLU A 24 -14.98 -14.23 -5.44
CA GLU A 24 -14.08 -14.95 -6.33
C GLU A 24 -12.69 -14.99 -5.68
N PRO A 25 -11.84 -15.99 -5.98
CA PRO A 25 -10.48 -16.01 -5.45
C PRO A 25 -9.76 -14.66 -5.68
N GLY A 26 -9.28 -14.04 -4.62
CA GLY A 26 -8.63 -12.74 -4.69
C GLY A 26 -9.58 -11.53 -4.67
N LEU A 27 -10.89 -11.70 -4.60
CA LEU A 27 -11.85 -10.60 -4.54
C LEU A 27 -12.85 -10.80 -3.40
N ALA A 28 -12.81 -9.92 -2.40
CA ALA A 28 -13.70 -9.97 -1.25
C ALA A 28 -15.18 -9.85 -1.64
N ASP A 29 -16.06 -10.58 -0.94
CA ASP A 29 -17.48 -10.24 -0.90
C ASP A 29 -17.67 -9.03 0.03
N PRO A 30 -18.06 -7.85 -0.49
CA PRO A 30 -18.19 -6.64 0.32
C PRO A 30 -19.29 -6.71 1.37
N GLU A 31 -20.26 -7.61 1.23
CA GLU A 31 -21.39 -7.80 2.16
C GLU A 31 -21.22 -9.06 3.04
N ASN A 32 -20.03 -9.67 3.05
CA ASN A 32 -19.80 -10.89 3.82
C ASN A 32 -20.14 -10.71 5.30
N PRO A 33 -20.91 -11.62 5.92
CA PRO A 33 -21.37 -11.45 7.29
C PRO A 33 -20.27 -11.45 8.36
N LEU A 34 -19.07 -11.99 8.06
CA LEU A 34 -17.94 -11.96 8.98
C LEU A 34 -17.31 -10.58 9.04
N LEU A 35 -17.16 -9.92 7.86
CA LEU A 35 -16.60 -8.59 7.77
C LEU A 35 -17.19 -7.86 6.56
N PRO A 36 -18.32 -7.18 6.72
CA PRO A 36 -19.04 -6.49 5.65
C PRO A 36 -18.32 -5.18 5.30
N PHE A 37 -17.27 -5.24 4.47
CA PHE A 37 -16.44 -4.09 4.11
C PHE A 37 -17.24 -2.91 3.55
N ALA A 38 -18.36 -3.16 2.86
CA ALA A 38 -19.21 -2.11 2.32
C ALA A 38 -19.83 -1.19 3.39
N ARG A 39 -19.98 -1.68 4.62
CA ARG A 39 -20.50 -0.90 5.75
C ARG A 39 -19.46 0.05 6.36
N PHE A 40 -18.19 -0.06 5.97
CA PHE A 40 -17.11 0.79 6.48
C PHE A 40 -16.75 1.87 5.45
N PRO A 41 -17.41 3.04 5.49
CA PRO A 41 -17.30 4.06 4.45
C PRO A 41 -15.93 4.74 4.39
N LYS A 42 -15.06 4.47 5.34
CA LYS A 42 -13.70 5.03 5.43
C LYS A 42 -12.62 4.08 4.90
N ILE A 43 -12.94 2.84 4.59
CA ILE A 43 -11.95 1.85 4.13
C ILE A 43 -11.78 1.95 2.61
N HIS A 44 -10.58 2.36 2.16
CA HIS A 44 -10.21 2.39 0.73
C HIS A 44 -9.91 0.98 0.21
N PHE A 45 -9.00 0.30 0.92
CA PHE A 45 -8.56 -1.05 0.61
C PHE A 45 -8.48 -1.87 1.88
N ALA A 46 -8.80 -3.14 1.79
CA ALA A 46 -8.56 -4.09 2.86
C ALA A 46 -8.11 -5.43 2.27
N ARG A 47 -7.29 -6.16 3.02
CA ARG A 47 -6.92 -7.52 2.68
C ARG A 47 -6.79 -8.38 3.91
N LEU A 48 -7.26 -9.63 3.79
CA LEU A 48 -7.04 -10.71 4.74
C LEU A 48 -6.19 -11.78 4.08
N LEU A 49 -5.10 -12.16 4.71
CA LEU A 49 -4.18 -13.16 4.20
C LEU A 49 -3.41 -13.83 5.34
N LEU A 50 -2.84 -14.98 5.02
CA LEU A 50 -1.86 -15.63 5.88
C LEU A 50 -0.46 -15.12 5.56
N LEU A 51 0.21 -14.56 6.56
CA LEU A 51 1.63 -14.26 6.50
C LEU A 51 2.42 -15.55 6.75
N ASP A 52 2.45 -16.39 5.74
CA ASP A 52 3.21 -17.62 5.67
C ASP A 52 4.38 -17.40 4.69
N ASP A 53 5.54 -17.08 5.26
CA ASP A 53 6.72 -16.65 4.50
C ASP A 53 7.23 -17.78 3.60
N PRO A 54 7.10 -17.69 2.28
CA PRO A 54 7.55 -18.74 1.35
C PRO A 54 9.08 -18.84 1.28
N SER A 55 9.79 -17.85 1.79
CA SER A 55 11.26 -17.76 1.75
C SER A 55 11.94 -18.13 3.06
N LEU A 56 11.23 -18.77 4.02
CA LEU A 56 11.84 -19.15 5.30
C LEU A 56 13.07 -20.05 5.14
N ALA A 57 13.09 -20.93 4.13
CA ALA A 57 14.21 -21.80 3.83
C ALA A 57 15.48 -21.04 3.41
N ASP A 58 15.35 -19.82 2.88
CA ASP A 58 16.49 -19.02 2.43
C ASP A 58 17.42 -18.64 3.59
N ARG A 59 16.91 -18.67 4.82
CA ARG A 59 17.69 -18.42 6.03
C ARG A 59 18.76 -19.49 6.32
N THR A 60 18.66 -20.64 5.68
CA THR A 60 19.64 -21.74 5.86
C THR A 60 21.05 -21.34 5.42
N CYS A 61 21.21 -20.33 4.55
CA CYS A 61 22.52 -19.77 4.22
C CYS A 61 23.20 -19.03 5.41
N PHE A 62 22.43 -18.77 6.49
CA PHE A 62 22.94 -18.19 7.73
C PHE A 62 22.64 -19.14 8.91
N PRO A 63 23.44 -20.16 9.18
CA PRO A 63 23.12 -21.27 10.10
C PRO A 63 22.77 -20.84 11.54
N ASN A 64 23.22 -19.66 11.98
CA ASN A 64 22.90 -19.11 13.30
C ASN A 64 21.68 -18.19 13.32
N LEU A 65 20.95 -18.09 12.21
CA LEU A 65 19.78 -17.25 12.09
C LEU A 65 18.51 -18.03 12.45
N TYR A 66 18.44 -18.51 13.69
CA TYR A 66 17.24 -19.14 14.21
C TYR A 66 16.41 -18.14 15.05
N PHE A 67 15.14 -17.98 14.70
CA PHE A 67 14.13 -17.34 15.53
C PHE A 67 12.74 -17.88 15.15
N PRO A 68 11.80 -17.90 16.09
CA PRO A 68 10.44 -18.34 15.81
C PRO A 68 9.79 -17.45 14.73
N CYS A 69 9.17 -18.07 13.75
CA CYS A 69 8.44 -17.39 12.68
C CYS A 69 7.05 -18.01 12.57
N PRO A 70 6.12 -17.64 13.47
CA PRO A 70 4.77 -18.16 13.36
C PRO A 70 4.10 -17.66 12.09
N VAL A 71 3.27 -18.52 11.50
CA VAL A 71 2.28 -18.08 10.51
C VAL A 71 1.29 -17.15 11.22
N ARG A 72 0.94 -16.04 10.59
CA ARG A 72 0.03 -15.05 11.19
C ARG A 72 -1.17 -14.84 10.28
N LEU A 73 -2.36 -14.73 10.88
CA LEU A 73 -3.50 -14.13 10.18
C LEU A 73 -3.35 -12.62 10.22
N ALA A 74 -3.41 -11.98 9.07
CA ALA A 74 -3.25 -10.54 8.96
C ALA A 74 -4.47 -9.89 8.31
N LEU A 75 -4.98 -8.81 8.93
CA LEU A 75 -5.94 -7.86 8.37
C LEU A 75 -5.21 -6.53 8.16
N LEU A 76 -4.94 -6.21 6.90
CA LEU A 76 -4.35 -4.92 6.50
C LEU A 76 -5.44 -4.03 5.92
N VAL A 77 -5.59 -2.83 6.49
CA VAL A 77 -6.60 -1.84 6.08
C VAL A 77 -5.93 -0.52 5.71
N VAL A 78 -6.40 0.10 4.63
CA VAL A 78 -6.13 1.49 4.25
C VAL A 78 -7.41 2.28 4.47
N CYS A 79 -7.39 3.25 5.38
CA CYS A 79 -8.60 3.96 5.79
C CYS A 79 -8.38 5.48 5.92
N ASP A 80 -9.49 6.20 5.88
CA ASP A 80 -9.54 7.61 6.26
C ASP A 80 -9.41 7.75 7.78
N GLY A 81 -8.61 8.71 8.23
CA GLY A 81 -8.45 8.98 9.66
C GLY A 81 -7.34 8.18 10.33
N SER A 82 -7.51 7.84 11.62
CA SER A 82 -6.51 7.11 12.39
C SER A 82 -6.75 5.60 12.38
N ALA A 83 -5.67 4.84 12.47
CA ALA A 83 -5.73 3.38 12.55
C ALA A 83 -6.44 2.93 13.83
N GLU A 84 -6.22 3.63 14.92
CA GLU A 84 -6.83 3.34 16.22
C GLU A 84 -8.36 3.48 16.16
N ALA A 85 -8.86 4.60 15.61
CA ALA A 85 -10.31 4.80 15.43
C ALA A 85 -10.93 3.75 14.49
N GLN A 86 -10.20 3.33 13.44
CA GLN A 86 -10.68 2.29 12.54
C GLN A 86 -10.71 0.91 13.21
N ILE A 87 -9.76 0.59 14.10
CA ILE A 87 -9.79 -0.64 14.89
C ILE A 87 -11.00 -0.64 15.83
N ASP A 88 -11.29 0.49 16.46
CA ASP A 88 -12.45 0.64 17.35
C ASP A 88 -13.77 0.46 16.58
N GLU A 89 -13.88 1.07 15.39
CA GLU A 89 -15.05 0.94 14.52
C GLU A 89 -15.23 -0.51 14.03
N LEU A 90 -14.15 -1.18 13.64
CA LEU A 90 -14.17 -2.60 13.26
C LEU A 90 -14.59 -3.51 14.41
N ALA A 91 -14.10 -3.26 15.62
CA ALA A 91 -14.46 -4.02 16.81
C ALA A 91 -15.95 -3.85 17.19
N ALA A 92 -16.49 -2.63 17.02
CA ALA A 92 -17.88 -2.31 17.33
C ALA A 92 -18.85 -2.91 16.29
N GLU A 93 -18.58 -2.72 14.99
CA GLU A 93 -19.53 -3.03 13.93
C GLU A 93 -19.41 -4.48 13.39
N ALA A 94 -18.21 -5.08 13.45
CA ALA A 94 -17.95 -6.43 12.96
C ALA A 94 -17.37 -7.37 14.04
N GLY A 95 -17.56 -7.05 15.32
CA GLY A 95 -16.93 -7.76 16.43
C GLY A 95 -17.15 -9.26 16.45
N ALA A 96 -18.37 -9.73 16.17
CA ALA A 96 -18.68 -11.18 16.14
C ALA A 96 -17.91 -11.90 15.02
N GLY A 97 -17.87 -11.32 13.81
CA GLY A 97 -17.14 -11.89 12.69
C GLY A 97 -15.63 -11.86 12.90
N LEU A 98 -15.09 -10.74 13.41
CA LEU A 98 -13.67 -10.64 13.77
C LEU A 98 -13.29 -11.64 14.85
N ARG A 99 -14.15 -11.84 15.88
CA ARG A 99 -13.91 -12.86 16.89
C ARG A 99 -13.85 -14.25 16.27
N ARG A 100 -14.78 -14.57 15.36
CA ARG A 100 -14.77 -15.86 14.65
C ARG A 100 -13.52 -16.06 13.84
N LEU A 101 -13.05 -15.03 13.09
CA LEU A 101 -11.82 -15.08 12.30
C LEU A 101 -10.58 -15.26 13.18
N PHE A 102 -10.43 -14.42 14.19
CA PHE A 102 -9.24 -14.39 15.04
C PHE A 102 -9.26 -15.36 16.21
N SER A 103 -10.38 -16.10 16.47
CA SER A 103 -10.40 -17.21 17.44
C SER A 103 -9.42 -18.32 17.13
N HIS A 104 -9.00 -18.43 15.86
CA HIS A 104 -7.95 -19.31 15.38
C HIS A 104 -6.53 -18.81 15.70
N CYS A 105 -6.40 -17.59 16.27
CA CYS A 105 -5.13 -17.00 16.67
C CYS A 105 -4.86 -17.16 18.16
N GLU A 106 -3.59 -17.05 18.53
CA GLU A 106 -3.17 -17.11 19.92
C GLU A 106 -3.69 -15.91 20.72
N GLY A 107 -4.01 -16.13 21.99
CA GLY A 107 -4.40 -15.09 22.95
C GLY A 107 -5.80 -14.51 22.76
N LEU A 108 -6.61 -15.01 21.82
CA LEU A 108 -8.03 -14.66 21.74
C LEU A 108 -8.91 -15.86 22.10
N ASP A 109 -9.67 -15.74 23.15
CA ASP A 109 -10.69 -16.69 23.59
C ASP A 109 -12.06 -15.98 23.76
N GLU A 110 -13.07 -16.69 24.24
CA GLU A 110 -14.42 -16.14 24.42
C GLU A 110 -14.48 -15.00 25.43
N THR A 111 -13.61 -15.02 26.43
CA THR A 111 -13.59 -14.05 27.53
C THR A 111 -12.69 -12.85 27.28
N THR A 112 -11.81 -12.94 26.29
CA THR A 112 -10.85 -11.89 25.96
C THR A 112 -11.55 -10.64 25.40
N ASP A 113 -11.20 -9.45 25.89
CA ASP A 113 -11.62 -8.19 25.27
C ASP A 113 -11.09 -8.09 23.85
N LEU A 114 -11.99 -8.19 22.87
CA LEU A 114 -11.65 -8.16 21.45
C LEU A 114 -10.96 -6.84 21.06
N ARG A 115 -11.49 -5.70 21.53
CA ARG A 115 -10.93 -4.38 21.20
C ARG A 115 -9.49 -4.25 21.68
N GLY A 116 -9.25 -4.55 22.96
CA GLY A 116 -7.90 -4.52 23.53
C GLY A 116 -6.96 -5.51 22.86
N TRP A 117 -7.46 -6.70 22.50
CA TRP A 117 -6.68 -7.70 21.77
C TRP A 117 -6.30 -7.24 20.36
N LEU A 118 -7.23 -6.61 19.60
CA LEU A 118 -6.94 -6.05 18.27
C LEU A 118 -5.88 -4.96 18.36
N HIS A 119 -5.97 -4.07 19.35
CA HIS A 119 -4.95 -3.04 19.58
C HIS A 119 -3.58 -3.64 19.95
N SER A 120 -3.53 -4.70 20.76
CA SER A 120 -2.27 -5.35 21.15
C SER A 120 -1.58 -6.06 19.98
N ASN A 121 -2.35 -6.51 18.96
CA ASN A 121 -1.85 -7.11 17.72
C ASN A 121 -1.72 -6.11 16.59
N HIS A 122 -1.85 -4.80 16.86
CA HIS A 122 -1.67 -3.75 15.87
C HIS A 122 -0.20 -3.50 15.58
N VAL A 123 0.22 -3.76 14.35
CA VAL A 123 1.57 -3.51 13.84
C VAL A 123 1.57 -2.27 12.97
N LYS A 124 2.38 -1.27 13.35
CA LYS A 124 2.53 -0.01 12.59
C LYS A 124 3.41 -0.22 11.36
N SER A 125 3.10 0.50 10.29
CA SER A 125 3.97 0.56 9.10
C SER A 125 5.25 1.33 9.43
N ALA A 126 6.38 0.83 8.94
CA ALA A 126 7.65 1.56 8.98
C ALA A 126 7.68 2.67 7.91
N THR A 127 7.01 2.40 6.79
CA THR A 127 6.84 3.34 5.68
C THR A 127 5.44 3.17 5.10
N PHE A 128 4.80 4.28 4.76
CA PHE A 128 3.52 4.29 4.07
C PHE A 128 3.48 5.33 2.96
N TYR A 129 3.33 4.87 1.73
CA TYR A 129 3.06 5.70 0.57
C TYR A 129 1.57 5.67 0.23
N MET A 130 0.98 6.83 -0.02
CA MET A 130 -0.37 7.01 -0.56
C MET A 130 -0.33 7.97 -1.74
N ASN A 131 -0.93 7.59 -2.87
CA ASN A 131 -0.95 8.42 -4.08
C ASN A 131 -1.70 9.74 -3.86
N TRP A 132 -2.88 9.65 -3.21
CA TRP A 132 -3.75 10.80 -2.94
C TRP A 132 -4.00 10.99 -1.44
N PRO A 133 -3.01 11.48 -0.68
CA PRO A 133 -3.21 11.74 0.73
C PRO A 133 -4.30 12.80 0.94
N GLY A 134 -5.23 12.53 1.88
CA GLY A 134 -6.32 13.44 2.24
C GLY A 134 -7.57 13.36 1.38
N ARG A 135 -7.60 12.56 0.31
CA ARG A 135 -8.83 12.26 -0.44
C ARG A 135 -9.56 11.09 0.22
N THR A 136 -10.81 11.30 0.63
CA THR A 136 -11.61 10.29 1.30
C THR A 136 -12.26 9.31 0.32
N VAL A 137 -12.70 8.16 0.83
CA VAL A 137 -13.51 7.19 0.06
C VAL A 137 -14.77 7.84 -0.48
N LEU A 138 -15.46 8.62 0.37
CA LEU A 138 -16.69 9.31 -0.02
C LEU A 138 -16.44 10.26 -1.19
N GLN A 139 -15.43 11.12 -1.10
CA GLN A 139 -15.05 12.03 -2.18
C GLN A 139 -14.71 11.29 -3.48
N SER A 140 -14.01 10.16 -3.39
CA SER A 140 -13.67 9.35 -4.58
C SER A 140 -14.92 8.80 -5.28
N ARG A 141 -15.93 8.39 -4.51
CA ARG A 141 -17.23 7.91 -5.03
C ARG A 141 -18.07 9.04 -5.61
N GLU A 142 -18.18 10.16 -4.92
CA GLU A 142 -18.90 11.36 -5.39
C GLU A 142 -18.30 11.91 -6.70
N GLU A 143 -16.98 11.95 -6.80
CA GLU A 143 -16.28 12.42 -8.00
C GLU A 143 -16.41 11.48 -9.19
N ARG A 144 -16.60 10.17 -8.96
CA ARG A 144 -17.00 9.23 -10.00
C ARG A 144 -18.38 9.58 -10.54
N ILE A 145 -19.37 9.74 -9.65
CA ILE A 145 -20.75 10.14 -10.02
C ILE A 145 -20.72 11.47 -10.77
N LEU A 146 -19.95 12.44 -10.29
CA LEU A 146 -19.79 13.71 -10.98
C LEU A 146 -19.28 13.52 -12.41
N HIS A 147 -18.25 12.71 -12.61
CA HIS A 147 -17.70 12.45 -13.94
C HIS A 147 -18.74 11.79 -14.87
N GLU A 148 -19.46 10.79 -14.39
CA GLU A 148 -20.54 10.13 -15.16
C GLU A 148 -21.62 11.14 -15.59
N VAL A 149 -22.09 11.99 -14.67
CA VAL A 149 -23.06 13.04 -14.97
C VAL A 149 -22.50 14.06 -15.98
N LEU A 150 -21.25 14.49 -15.82
CA LEU A 150 -20.63 15.43 -16.75
C LEU A 150 -20.52 14.85 -18.16
N GLN A 151 -20.19 13.57 -18.31
CA GLN A 151 -20.14 12.89 -19.61
C GLN A 151 -21.51 12.82 -20.27
N GLU A 152 -22.53 12.37 -19.54
CA GLU A 152 -23.90 12.28 -20.05
C GLU A 152 -24.44 13.65 -20.51
N GLU A 153 -24.30 14.64 -19.66
CA GLU A 153 -24.82 15.99 -19.95
C GLU A 153 -24.02 16.67 -21.08
N LEU A 154 -22.69 16.53 -21.12
CA LEU A 154 -21.89 17.09 -22.22
C LEU A 154 -22.24 16.49 -23.59
N ALA A 155 -22.53 15.19 -23.63
CA ALA A 155 -22.95 14.51 -24.85
C ALA A 155 -24.32 14.99 -25.36
N ALA A 156 -25.19 15.45 -24.47
CA ALA A 156 -26.53 15.95 -24.80
C ALA A 156 -26.58 17.46 -25.15
N LEU A 157 -25.53 18.22 -24.81
CA LEU A 157 -25.50 19.65 -25.06
C LEU A 157 -25.25 19.99 -26.53
N PRO A 158 -25.96 21.00 -27.09
CA PRO A 158 -25.62 21.53 -28.41
C PRO A 158 -24.27 22.27 -28.37
N PRO A 159 -23.58 22.41 -29.51
CA PRO A 159 -22.36 23.18 -29.60
C PRO A 159 -22.55 24.61 -29.10
N ALA A 160 -21.74 25.00 -28.11
CA ALA A 160 -21.79 26.32 -27.49
C ALA A 160 -20.38 26.84 -27.14
N SER A 161 -20.29 28.10 -26.65
CA SER A 161 -19.02 28.62 -26.18
C SER A 161 -18.53 27.82 -24.96
N PRO A 162 -17.20 27.74 -24.71
CA PRO A 162 -16.68 27.04 -23.56
C PRO A 162 -17.29 27.48 -22.23
N ARG A 163 -17.55 28.78 -22.08
CA ARG A 163 -18.19 29.36 -20.87
C ARG A 163 -19.63 28.94 -20.72
N ASP A 164 -20.38 28.95 -21.82
CA ASP A 164 -21.79 28.55 -21.78
C ASP A 164 -21.91 27.04 -21.53
N THR A 165 -21.07 26.22 -22.16
CA THR A 165 -20.99 24.79 -21.87
C THR A 165 -20.70 24.52 -20.40
N LYS A 166 -19.69 25.20 -19.82
CA LYS A 166 -19.36 25.04 -18.39
C LYS A 166 -20.51 25.46 -17.48
N ARG A 167 -21.21 26.56 -17.82
CA ARG A 167 -22.38 27.02 -17.07
C ARG A 167 -23.52 25.98 -17.13
N ALA A 168 -23.83 25.48 -18.31
CA ALA A 168 -24.86 24.47 -18.51
C ALA A 168 -24.56 23.18 -17.73
N LEU A 169 -23.30 22.70 -17.74
CA LEU A 169 -22.86 21.57 -16.96
C LEU A 169 -22.99 21.80 -15.45
N ARG A 170 -22.67 22.98 -14.94
CA ARG A 170 -22.90 23.31 -13.52
C ARG A 170 -24.37 23.26 -13.13
N GLU A 171 -25.24 23.83 -13.96
CA GLU A 171 -26.69 23.79 -13.76
C GLU A 171 -27.21 22.36 -13.82
N ALA A 172 -26.69 21.53 -14.73
CA ALA A 172 -27.04 20.13 -14.85
C ALA A 172 -26.63 19.32 -13.61
N VAL A 173 -25.41 19.48 -13.14
CA VAL A 173 -24.92 18.82 -11.92
C VAL A 173 -25.78 19.22 -10.70
N ALA A 174 -26.16 20.50 -10.60
CA ALA A 174 -27.07 20.99 -9.54
C ALA A 174 -28.48 20.38 -9.66
N ARG A 175 -29.04 20.32 -10.87
CA ARG A 175 -30.36 19.67 -11.12
C ARG A 175 -30.35 18.18 -10.79
N ARG A 176 -29.25 17.46 -11.06
CA ARG A 176 -29.08 16.04 -10.74
C ARG A 176 -28.85 15.77 -9.26
N GLY A 177 -28.69 16.82 -8.44
CA GLY A 177 -28.47 16.70 -7.00
C GLY A 177 -27.17 16.00 -6.63
N VAL A 178 -26.11 16.14 -7.44
CA VAL A 178 -24.79 15.54 -7.11
C VAL A 178 -24.20 16.27 -5.91
N GLU A 179 -24.12 15.55 -4.79
CA GLU A 179 -23.48 16.05 -3.59
C GLU A 179 -21.96 15.94 -3.73
N LEU A 180 -21.23 16.98 -3.33
CA LEU A 180 -19.77 17.01 -3.32
C LEU A 180 -19.30 17.45 -1.94
N THR A 181 -18.86 16.48 -1.15
CA THR A 181 -18.33 16.73 0.21
C THR A 181 -17.07 17.60 0.14
N PRO A 182 -17.04 18.77 0.82
CA PRO A 182 -15.88 19.65 0.81
C PRO A 182 -14.62 18.94 1.33
N GLU A 183 -13.44 19.33 0.79
CA GLU A 183 -12.17 18.90 1.37
C GLU A 183 -12.07 19.42 2.81
N ALA A 184 -11.86 18.51 3.76
CA ALA A 184 -11.66 18.89 5.15
C ALA A 184 -10.38 19.74 5.27
N PRO A 185 -10.44 20.94 5.86
CA PRO A 185 -9.26 21.77 6.05
C PRO A 185 -8.27 21.06 6.96
N THR A 186 -7.00 21.06 6.59
CA THR A 186 -5.94 20.57 7.48
C THR A 186 -5.93 21.40 8.75
N SER A 187 -6.09 20.77 9.91
CA SER A 187 -6.04 21.49 11.18
C SER A 187 -4.72 22.26 11.34
N PRO A 188 -4.73 23.49 11.93
CA PRO A 188 -3.52 24.27 12.08
C PRO A 188 -2.39 23.53 12.80
N GLY A 189 -2.71 22.72 13.81
CA GLY A 189 -1.74 21.90 14.53
C GLY A 189 -1.09 20.84 13.63
N ARG A 190 -1.87 20.17 12.76
CA ARG A 190 -1.34 19.20 11.79
C ARG A 190 -0.51 19.88 10.71
N ALA A 191 -0.93 21.06 10.24
CA ALA A 191 -0.15 21.84 9.27
C ALA A 191 1.21 22.25 9.85
N LEU A 192 1.24 22.73 11.10
CA LEU A 192 2.47 23.07 11.81
C LEU A 192 3.35 21.83 12.01
N ALA A 193 2.80 20.72 12.48
CA ALA A 193 3.54 19.47 12.66
C ALA A 193 4.18 18.99 11.34
N ASN A 194 3.44 19.05 10.23
CA ASN A 194 3.96 18.71 8.91
C ASN A 194 5.09 19.66 8.46
N LEU A 195 4.96 20.96 8.73
CA LEU A 195 6.00 21.95 8.43
C LEU A 195 7.26 21.71 9.27
N VAL A 196 7.08 21.44 10.56
CA VAL A 196 8.19 21.11 11.46
C VAL A 196 8.91 19.84 10.98
N ASP A 197 8.17 18.77 10.66
CA ASP A 197 8.75 17.52 10.17
C ASP A 197 9.48 17.72 8.82
N LEU A 198 8.90 18.51 7.92
CA LEU A 198 9.53 18.84 6.62
C LEU A 198 10.90 19.52 6.80
N ILE A 199 11.03 20.41 7.79
CA ILE A 199 12.25 21.21 8.02
C ILE A 199 13.21 20.50 8.96
N ALA A 200 12.72 19.87 10.02
CA ALA A 200 13.55 19.29 11.07
C ALA A 200 14.40 18.11 10.55
N VAL A 201 13.84 17.25 9.70
CA VAL A 201 14.57 16.09 9.19
C VAL A 201 15.79 16.49 8.35
N PRO A 202 15.70 17.40 7.35
CA PRO A 202 16.88 17.91 6.65
C PRO A 202 17.91 18.59 7.58
N ILE A 203 17.46 19.36 8.57
CA ILE A 203 18.36 20.00 9.55
C ILE A 203 19.08 18.94 10.37
N VAL A 204 18.40 17.95 10.90
CA VAL A 204 19.04 16.85 11.66
C VAL A 204 20.06 16.12 10.80
N ILE A 205 19.74 15.81 9.55
CA ILE A 205 20.67 15.18 8.61
C ILE A 205 21.91 16.07 8.41
N LEU A 206 21.70 17.37 8.19
CA LEU A 206 22.81 18.33 8.02
C LEU A 206 23.71 18.39 9.25
N LEU A 207 23.13 18.47 10.46
CA LEU A 207 23.88 18.47 11.72
C LEU A 207 24.63 17.15 11.95
N MET A 208 24.07 16.01 11.51
CA MET A 208 24.72 14.71 11.61
C MET A 208 25.78 14.47 10.53
N THR A 209 25.82 15.31 9.49
CA THR A 209 26.71 15.12 8.33
C THR A 209 28.20 15.01 8.72
N PRO A 210 28.77 15.81 9.63
CA PRO A 210 30.18 15.65 10.04
C PRO A 210 30.46 14.27 10.64
N LEU A 211 29.58 13.79 11.51
CA LEU A 211 29.67 12.45 12.10
C LEU A 211 29.55 11.36 11.03
N LEU A 212 28.60 11.51 10.10
CA LEU A 212 28.41 10.57 9.01
C LEU A 212 29.60 10.51 8.07
N ILE A 213 30.27 11.63 7.80
CA ILE A 213 31.51 11.67 7.00
C ILE A 213 32.64 10.88 7.71
N VAL A 214 32.80 11.06 9.02
CA VAL A 214 33.81 10.32 9.81
C VAL A 214 33.50 8.81 9.82
N LEU A 215 32.22 8.44 9.93
CA LEU A 215 31.81 7.04 9.96
C LEU A 215 31.68 6.41 8.57
N ALA A 216 31.66 7.22 7.50
CA ALA A 216 31.41 6.75 6.13
C ALA A 216 32.35 5.60 5.68
N PRO A 217 33.68 5.63 5.96
CA PRO A 217 34.55 4.51 5.58
C PRO A 217 34.15 3.20 6.26
N LEU A 218 33.82 3.26 7.57
CA LEU A 218 33.41 2.09 8.33
C LEU A 218 32.06 1.54 7.81
N ILE A 219 31.07 2.44 7.62
CA ILE A 219 29.76 2.09 7.05
C ILE A 219 29.94 1.46 5.68
N ALA A 220 30.78 2.04 4.83
CA ALA A 220 31.05 1.53 3.49
C ALA A 220 31.69 0.13 3.51
N ILE A 221 32.68 -0.09 4.37
CA ILE A 221 33.34 -1.40 4.50
C ILE A 221 32.35 -2.46 5.00
N LEU A 222 31.58 -2.15 6.05
CA LEU A 222 30.58 -3.06 6.60
C LEU A 222 29.49 -3.38 5.56
N LEU A 223 28.94 -2.35 4.92
CA LEU A 223 27.94 -2.51 3.88
C LEU A 223 28.47 -3.40 2.76
N ARG A 224 29.67 -3.13 2.25
CA ARG A 224 30.24 -3.87 1.14
C ARG A 224 30.56 -5.33 1.50
N ARG A 225 31.01 -5.60 2.73
CA ARG A 225 31.19 -6.97 3.21
C ARG A 225 29.88 -7.74 3.24
N LEU A 226 28.81 -7.13 3.77
CA LEU A 226 27.49 -7.75 3.89
C LEU A 226 26.81 -7.94 2.51
N GLU A 227 26.99 -7.00 1.58
CA GLU A 227 26.51 -7.18 0.20
C GLU A 227 27.19 -8.34 -0.52
N LYS A 228 28.51 -8.55 -0.29
CA LYS A 228 29.24 -9.67 -0.87
C LYS A 228 28.87 -11.00 -0.23
N ALA A 229 28.61 -11.03 1.07
CA ALA A 229 28.28 -12.22 1.83
C ALA A 229 26.85 -12.73 1.56
N ASN A 230 25.95 -11.85 1.15
CA ASN A 230 24.57 -12.26 0.84
C ASN A 230 24.56 -13.11 -0.45
N PRO A 231 24.03 -14.35 -0.42
CA PRO A 231 23.83 -15.13 -1.63
C PRO A 231 22.75 -14.48 -2.50
N VAL A 232 22.71 -14.82 -3.77
CA VAL A 232 21.56 -14.54 -4.65
C VAL A 232 20.65 -15.75 -4.62
N ILE A 233 19.39 -15.57 -4.23
CA ILE A 233 18.37 -16.62 -4.21
C ILE A 233 17.18 -16.09 -4.99
N ALA A 234 17.19 -16.33 -6.28
CA ALA A 234 16.16 -15.88 -7.21
C ALA A 234 15.77 -17.04 -8.12
N PRO A 235 15.18 -18.14 -7.54
CA PRO A 235 14.77 -19.28 -8.34
C PRO A 235 13.71 -18.85 -9.34
N ARG A 236 13.81 -19.33 -10.56
CA ARG A 236 12.75 -19.13 -11.54
C ARG A 236 11.46 -19.76 -11.00
N PRO A 237 10.34 -19.03 -11.01
CA PRO A 237 9.08 -19.58 -10.52
C PRO A 237 8.66 -20.80 -11.36
N THR A 238 8.19 -21.86 -10.69
CA THR A 238 7.61 -23.02 -11.38
C THR A 238 6.23 -22.67 -11.96
N VAL A 239 5.76 -23.46 -12.91
CA VAL A 239 4.42 -23.26 -13.52
C VAL A 239 3.34 -23.32 -12.44
N GLU A 240 3.44 -24.30 -11.52
CA GLU A 240 2.47 -24.47 -10.42
C GLU A 240 2.44 -23.24 -9.49
N ARG A 241 3.61 -22.63 -9.25
CA ARG A 241 3.70 -21.40 -8.44
C ARG A 241 3.03 -20.22 -9.13
N ILE A 242 3.26 -20.08 -10.44
CA ILE A 242 2.63 -19.01 -11.24
C ILE A 242 1.11 -19.22 -11.26
N GLU A 243 0.63 -20.43 -11.54
CA GLU A 243 -0.79 -20.76 -11.57
C GLU A 243 -1.47 -20.53 -10.22
N MET A 244 -0.80 -20.89 -9.12
CA MET A 244 -1.32 -20.67 -7.76
C MET A 244 -1.48 -19.17 -7.46
N LEU A 245 -0.51 -18.33 -7.79
CA LEU A 245 -0.57 -16.90 -7.56
C LEU A 245 -1.58 -16.21 -8.48
N SER A 246 -1.63 -16.58 -9.77
CA SER A 246 -2.53 -15.98 -10.75
C SER A 246 -4.02 -16.20 -10.45
N ARG A 247 -4.36 -17.19 -9.61
CA ARG A 247 -5.74 -17.35 -9.12
C ARG A 247 -6.24 -16.15 -8.32
N PHE A 248 -5.33 -15.39 -7.71
CA PHE A 248 -5.64 -14.27 -6.83
C PHE A 248 -5.27 -12.92 -7.43
N GLU A 249 -4.77 -12.91 -8.67
CA GLU A 249 -4.33 -11.72 -9.38
C GLU A 249 -5.32 -11.31 -10.48
N GLU A 250 -5.26 -10.06 -10.90
CA GLU A 250 -5.95 -9.50 -12.08
C GLU A 250 -7.47 -9.68 -12.07
N ARG A 251 -8.10 -9.55 -10.87
CA ARG A 251 -9.55 -9.64 -10.69
C ARG A 251 -10.28 -8.30 -10.85
N ASP A 252 -9.57 -7.20 -10.74
CA ASP A 252 -10.01 -5.84 -11.04
C ASP A 252 -8.89 -5.15 -11.81
N ILE A 253 -9.13 -3.94 -12.30
CA ILE A 253 -8.11 -3.09 -12.91
C ILE A 253 -7.00 -2.72 -11.91
N THR A 254 -7.32 -2.71 -10.61
CA THR A 254 -6.37 -2.56 -9.51
C THR A 254 -6.16 -3.90 -8.82
N ASN A 255 -4.91 -4.20 -8.46
CA ASN A 255 -4.52 -5.48 -7.92
C ASN A 255 -3.70 -5.34 -6.64
N PRO A 256 -3.84 -6.28 -5.67
CA PRO A 256 -2.98 -6.35 -4.50
C PRO A 256 -1.67 -7.05 -4.82
N PHE A 257 -0.57 -6.57 -4.25
CA PHE A 257 0.69 -7.29 -4.17
C PHE A 257 1.09 -7.46 -2.70
N SER A 258 1.53 -8.64 -2.33
CA SER A 258 1.99 -8.99 -0.98
C SER A 258 3.25 -9.83 -1.06
N ALA A 259 4.33 -9.39 -0.43
CA ALA A 259 5.57 -10.14 -0.39
C ALA A 259 6.21 -10.06 1.00
N MET A 260 6.86 -11.12 1.44
CA MET A 260 7.56 -11.15 2.72
C MET A 260 8.88 -11.90 2.61
N GLY A 261 9.90 -11.38 3.32
CA GLY A 261 11.20 -12.03 3.40
C GLY A 261 11.95 -11.68 4.69
N SER A 262 12.98 -12.46 4.96
CA SER A 262 13.85 -12.26 6.11
C SER A 262 14.92 -11.20 5.82
N ILE A 263 15.20 -10.34 6.81
CA ILE A 263 16.29 -9.36 6.75
C ILE A 263 17.61 -10.06 7.11
N GLN A 264 18.69 -9.71 6.41
CA GLN A 264 20.03 -10.21 6.70
C GLN A 264 20.38 -10.01 8.19
N PRO A 265 21.04 -11.00 8.83
CA PRO A 265 21.34 -10.94 10.25
C PRO A 265 22.30 -9.79 10.60
N GLY A 266 22.20 -9.33 11.85
CA GLY A 266 23.07 -8.35 12.43
C GLY A 266 22.42 -6.98 12.66
N LEU A 267 22.95 -6.30 13.70
CA LEU A 267 22.42 -5.02 14.16
C LEU A 267 22.56 -3.94 13.07
N PHE A 268 23.68 -3.93 12.35
CA PHE A 268 23.94 -2.95 11.29
C PHE A 268 22.85 -2.97 10.21
N ARG A 269 22.46 -4.16 9.71
CA ARG A 269 21.40 -4.29 8.69
C ARG A 269 20.05 -3.83 9.22
N ARG A 270 19.69 -4.19 10.44
CA ARG A 270 18.41 -3.76 11.06
C ARG A 270 18.35 -2.24 11.27
N LEU A 271 19.45 -1.63 11.73
CA LEU A 271 19.52 -0.18 11.89
C LEU A 271 19.47 0.55 10.55
N LEU A 272 20.25 0.10 9.57
CA LEU A 272 20.31 0.71 8.25
C LEU A 272 18.97 0.61 7.53
N SER A 273 18.31 -0.56 7.53
CA SER A 273 16.99 -0.72 6.92
C SER A 273 15.93 0.16 7.62
N SER A 274 15.97 0.24 8.96
CA SER A 274 15.06 1.11 9.72
C SER A 274 15.25 2.58 9.36
N TYR A 275 16.51 3.02 9.25
CA TYR A 275 16.85 4.40 8.89
C TYR A 275 16.40 4.73 7.45
N LEU A 276 16.69 3.85 6.50
CA LEU A 276 16.30 4.06 5.11
C LEU A 276 14.78 4.05 4.92
N LEU A 277 14.06 3.12 5.56
CA LEU A 277 12.60 3.11 5.51
C LEU A 277 11.99 4.36 6.18
N TRP A 278 12.59 4.85 7.27
CA TRP A 278 12.19 6.13 7.86
C TRP A 278 12.39 7.32 6.90
N LEU A 279 13.53 7.37 6.17
CA LEU A 279 13.76 8.40 5.15
C LEU A 279 12.77 8.28 3.97
N ILE A 280 12.48 7.06 3.54
CA ILE A 280 11.50 6.81 2.48
C ILE A 280 10.09 7.24 2.93
N ASP A 281 9.72 6.99 4.21
CA ASP A 281 8.46 7.45 4.78
C ASP A 281 8.36 8.98 4.80
N TRP A 282 9.42 9.65 5.23
CA TRP A 282 9.48 11.11 5.18
C TRP A 282 9.34 11.62 3.73
N ALA A 283 10.07 11.04 2.78
CA ALA A 283 9.97 11.40 1.38
C ALA A 283 8.57 11.12 0.79
N ALA A 284 7.93 10.01 1.19
CA ALA A 284 6.58 9.66 0.77
C ALA A 284 5.55 10.68 1.26
N ARG A 285 5.72 11.22 2.45
CA ARG A 285 4.82 12.24 3.02
C ARG A 285 5.02 13.64 2.44
N HIS A 286 6.25 14.01 2.07
CA HIS A 286 6.57 15.41 1.72
C HIS A 286 6.98 15.62 0.27
N ILE A 287 7.59 14.63 -0.39
CA ILE A 287 8.18 14.79 -1.73
C ILE A 287 7.41 14.01 -2.79
N THR A 288 7.14 12.73 -2.54
CA THR A 288 6.62 11.80 -3.54
C THR A 288 5.10 11.59 -3.43
N THR A 289 4.37 12.68 -3.27
CA THR A 289 2.90 12.67 -3.17
C THR A 289 2.22 12.90 -4.51
N ARG A 290 0.93 12.58 -4.60
CA ARG A 290 0.05 12.88 -5.74
C ARG A 290 0.59 12.36 -7.08
N GLY A 291 0.89 11.07 -7.15
CA GLY A 291 1.37 10.41 -8.36
C GLY A 291 2.82 10.72 -8.73
N LYS A 292 3.63 11.22 -7.79
CA LYS A 292 5.04 11.57 -8.02
C LYS A 292 6.03 10.49 -7.58
N LEU A 293 5.59 9.27 -7.25
CA LEU A 293 6.50 8.18 -6.86
C LEU A 293 7.40 7.79 -8.04
N SER A 294 8.52 8.48 -8.20
CA SER A 294 9.52 8.21 -9.24
C SER A 294 8.91 8.00 -10.64
N ARG A 295 7.86 8.73 -11.00
CA ARG A 295 7.08 8.62 -12.26
C ARG A 295 6.16 7.39 -12.36
N VAL A 296 6.05 6.55 -11.35
CA VAL A 296 5.01 5.51 -11.30
C VAL A 296 3.71 6.14 -10.87
N ARG A 297 2.68 6.03 -11.70
CA ARG A 297 1.37 6.65 -11.48
C ARG A 297 0.27 5.62 -11.23
N THR A 298 0.64 4.36 -11.18
CA THR A 298 -0.27 3.22 -11.08
C THR A 298 -0.39 2.67 -9.66
N ILE A 299 0.40 3.15 -8.70
CA ILE A 299 0.40 2.67 -7.32
C ILE A 299 -0.54 3.53 -6.48
N HIS A 300 -1.63 2.94 -5.97
CA HIS A 300 -2.54 3.59 -5.03
C HIS A 300 -1.91 3.78 -3.67
N CYS A 301 -1.36 2.72 -3.12
CA CYS A 301 -0.62 2.76 -1.86
C CYS A 301 0.44 1.66 -1.79
N ALA A 302 1.44 1.87 -0.93
CA ALA A 302 2.46 0.88 -0.63
C ALA A 302 2.91 0.98 0.83
N ARG A 303 3.16 -0.16 1.47
CA ARG A 303 3.56 -0.24 2.88
C ARG A 303 4.70 -1.21 3.08
N TRP A 304 5.63 -0.82 3.96
CA TRP A 304 6.68 -1.68 4.49
C TRP A 304 6.44 -1.86 5.99
N ILE A 305 6.35 -3.08 6.45
CA ILE A 305 5.99 -3.42 7.82
C ILE A 305 7.03 -4.38 8.37
N PHE A 306 7.72 -3.98 9.44
CA PHE A 306 8.62 -4.87 10.15
C PHE A 306 7.85 -5.85 11.03
N LEU A 307 8.27 -7.10 11.02
CA LEU A 307 7.80 -8.17 11.88
C LEU A 307 8.98 -8.79 12.64
N ASP A 308 8.67 -9.49 13.75
CA ASP A 308 9.62 -10.27 14.54
C ASP A 308 10.88 -9.48 14.92
N ASP A 309 10.69 -8.37 15.62
CA ASP A 309 11.77 -7.46 16.03
C ASP A 309 12.64 -6.97 14.86
N LYS A 310 12.00 -6.63 13.76
CA LYS A 310 12.66 -6.18 12.51
C LYS A 310 13.57 -7.25 11.86
N ARG A 311 13.23 -8.51 12.06
CA ARG A 311 13.94 -9.63 11.40
C ARG A 311 13.29 -10.04 10.10
N ARG A 312 12.00 -9.73 9.92
CA ARG A 312 11.27 -9.92 8.65
C ARG A 312 10.67 -8.60 8.19
N LEU A 313 10.55 -8.47 6.89
CA LEU A 313 9.91 -7.33 6.23
C LEU A 313 8.77 -7.83 5.38
N TYR A 314 7.56 -7.35 5.66
CA TYR A 314 6.38 -7.52 4.82
C TYR A 314 6.18 -6.26 3.99
N PHE A 315 5.99 -6.44 2.69
CA PHE A 315 5.64 -5.39 1.74
C PHE A 315 4.26 -5.66 1.16
N ALA A 316 3.43 -4.62 1.12
CA ALA A 316 2.11 -4.66 0.53
C ALA A 316 1.88 -3.42 -0.32
N SER A 317 1.34 -3.60 -1.53
CA SER A 317 0.90 -2.49 -2.38
C SER A 317 -0.43 -2.80 -3.07
N ASP A 318 -1.12 -1.74 -3.50
CA ASP A 318 -2.29 -1.78 -4.37
C ASP A 318 -1.94 -0.97 -5.62
N TYR A 319 -2.01 -1.59 -6.81
CA TYR A 319 -1.52 -1.03 -8.07
C TYR A 319 -2.49 -1.31 -9.23
N ASP A 320 -2.47 -0.46 -10.25
CA ASP A 320 -3.29 -0.63 -11.45
C ASP A 320 -2.53 -1.39 -12.55
N GLY A 321 -3.25 -2.22 -13.28
CA GLY A 321 -2.76 -2.98 -14.41
C GLY A 321 -2.27 -4.38 -14.04
N SER A 322 -1.63 -5.07 -14.98
CA SER A 322 -1.14 -6.43 -14.79
C SER A 322 0.09 -6.49 -13.88
N HIS A 323 0.31 -7.66 -13.27
CA HIS A 323 1.50 -7.94 -12.46
C HIS A 323 2.80 -7.67 -13.25
N GLU A 324 2.87 -8.09 -14.52
CA GLU A 324 4.05 -7.86 -15.36
C GLU A 324 4.33 -6.36 -15.57
N ALA A 325 3.32 -5.57 -15.93
CA ALA A 325 3.46 -4.12 -16.11
C ALA A 325 3.91 -3.43 -14.81
N TYR A 326 3.43 -3.89 -13.67
CA TYR A 326 3.83 -3.38 -12.36
C TYR A 326 5.30 -3.69 -12.04
N MET A 327 5.76 -4.91 -12.34
CA MET A 327 7.17 -5.30 -12.16
C MET A 327 8.09 -4.53 -13.11
N ASP A 328 7.68 -4.31 -14.36
CA ASP A 328 8.41 -3.49 -15.33
C ASP A 328 8.55 -2.04 -14.87
N ASP A 329 7.49 -1.45 -14.35
CA ASP A 329 7.51 -0.11 -13.77
C ASP A 329 8.47 -0.02 -12.57
N PHE A 330 8.53 -1.03 -11.73
CA PHE A 330 9.47 -1.11 -10.63
C PHE A 330 10.93 -1.09 -11.11
N VAL A 331 11.27 -1.98 -12.03
CA VAL A 331 12.63 -2.09 -12.56
C VAL A 331 13.05 -0.80 -13.30
N ASN A 332 12.18 -0.29 -14.19
CA ASN A 332 12.53 0.80 -15.09
C ASN A 332 12.48 2.19 -14.43
N LYS A 333 11.58 2.39 -13.47
CA LYS A 333 11.31 3.72 -12.90
C LYS A 333 11.79 3.92 -11.46
N VAL A 334 11.83 2.84 -10.65
CA VAL A 334 12.00 2.92 -9.20
C VAL A 334 13.19 2.10 -8.68
N ALA A 335 14.01 1.50 -9.53
CA ALA A 335 15.11 0.60 -9.16
C ALA A 335 16.00 1.13 -8.00
N PHE A 336 16.27 2.44 -7.96
CA PHE A 336 17.02 3.07 -6.86
C PHE A 336 16.29 2.94 -5.52
N GLY A 337 15.00 3.29 -5.48
CA GLY A 337 14.17 3.17 -4.26
C GLY A 337 14.01 1.73 -3.81
N LEU A 338 13.87 0.79 -4.76
CA LEU A 338 13.80 -0.64 -4.48
C LEU A 338 15.11 -1.17 -3.87
N ASN A 339 16.25 -0.75 -4.41
CA ASN A 339 17.54 -1.12 -3.82
C ASN A 339 17.67 -0.60 -2.39
N LEU A 340 17.24 0.62 -2.10
CA LEU A 340 17.28 1.18 -0.74
C LEU A 340 16.37 0.42 0.23
N SER A 341 15.18 0.02 -0.20
CA SER A 341 14.18 -0.60 0.67
C SER A 341 14.34 -2.11 0.82
N PHE A 342 14.71 -2.83 -0.26
CA PHE A 342 14.72 -4.29 -0.28
C PHE A 342 16.10 -4.92 -0.16
N SER A 343 17.22 -4.21 -0.46
CA SER A 343 18.57 -4.79 -0.46
C SER A 343 19.06 -5.31 0.89
N HIS A 344 18.23 -5.18 1.92
CA HIS A 344 18.48 -5.76 3.25
C HIS A 344 17.94 -7.19 3.37
N GLY A 345 17.17 -7.67 2.38
CA GLY A 345 16.63 -9.03 2.35
C GLY A 345 17.70 -10.10 2.11
N ILE A 346 17.45 -11.31 2.63
CA ILE A 346 18.24 -12.48 2.30
C ILE A 346 17.90 -12.89 0.86
N GLY A 347 18.92 -13.24 0.09
CA GLY A 347 18.73 -13.77 -1.26
C GLY A 347 18.54 -12.74 -2.36
N ILE A 348 18.49 -11.45 -2.04
CA ILE A 348 18.28 -10.40 -3.04
C ILE A 348 19.37 -10.37 -4.11
N PRO A 349 19.06 -10.05 -5.37
CA PRO A 349 20.06 -9.78 -6.40
C PRO A 349 21.09 -8.77 -5.93
N LYS A 350 22.39 -9.06 -6.18
CA LYS A 350 23.50 -8.31 -5.59
C LYS A 350 23.43 -6.83 -5.94
N THR A 351 23.50 -5.99 -4.89
CA THR A 351 23.71 -4.55 -5.01
C THR A 351 25.18 -4.18 -4.82
N ARG A 352 25.55 -3.00 -5.30
CA ARG A 352 26.81 -2.33 -4.98
C ARG A 352 26.49 -0.96 -4.41
N TRP A 353 26.81 -0.77 -3.12
CA TRP A 353 26.57 0.47 -2.36
C TRP A 353 25.08 0.83 -2.29
N LEU A 354 24.17 -0.14 -2.34
CA LEU A 354 22.71 0.04 -2.45
C LEU A 354 22.26 0.82 -3.69
N LEU A 355 23.16 1.22 -4.57
CA LEU A 355 22.89 2.13 -5.68
C LEU A 355 22.86 1.43 -7.04
N TRP A 356 23.76 0.47 -7.25
CA TRP A 356 23.92 -0.22 -8.53
C TRP A 356 23.59 -1.71 -8.41
N GLY A 357 23.19 -2.33 -9.50
CA GLY A 357 22.74 -3.73 -9.52
C GLY A 357 21.37 -3.88 -8.86
N GLY A 358 21.16 -4.98 -8.15
CA GLY A 358 19.91 -5.26 -7.45
C GLY A 358 18.70 -5.31 -8.40
N ALA A 359 17.73 -4.42 -8.19
CA ALA A 359 16.53 -4.32 -9.00
C ALA A 359 16.78 -4.02 -10.51
N ARG A 360 17.98 -3.55 -10.88
CA ARG A 360 18.33 -3.36 -12.29
C ARG A 360 18.64 -4.67 -13.03
N ASN A 361 18.89 -5.75 -12.29
CA ASN A 361 18.93 -7.10 -12.87
C ASN A 361 17.49 -7.63 -12.92
N GLU A 362 16.78 -7.27 -13.98
CA GLU A 362 15.34 -7.49 -14.13
C GLU A 362 14.93 -8.94 -13.92
N GLY A 363 15.62 -9.88 -14.58
CA GLY A 363 15.27 -11.31 -14.52
C GLY A 363 15.36 -11.86 -13.10
N ASP A 364 16.50 -11.64 -12.42
CA ASP A 364 16.70 -12.10 -11.05
C ASP A 364 15.78 -11.35 -10.07
N TRP A 365 15.50 -10.06 -10.32
CA TRP A 365 14.62 -9.27 -9.48
C TRP A 365 13.17 -9.76 -9.52
N LYS A 366 12.64 -9.98 -10.72
CA LYS A 366 11.29 -10.52 -10.91
C LYS A 366 11.17 -11.93 -10.29
N ALA A 367 12.17 -12.80 -10.51
CA ALA A 367 12.21 -14.12 -9.90
C ALA A 367 12.26 -14.05 -8.36
N PHE A 368 13.09 -13.15 -7.81
CA PHE A 368 13.18 -12.91 -6.37
C PHE A 368 11.83 -12.46 -5.80
N LEU A 369 11.15 -11.49 -6.42
CA LEU A 369 9.85 -11.03 -5.94
C LEU A 369 8.79 -12.13 -6.01
N ARG A 370 8.69 -12.89 -7.10
CA ARG A 370 7.77 -14.04 -7.21
C ARG A 370 8.05 -15.13 -6.19
N HIS A 371 9.33 -15.35 -5.84
CA HIS A 371 9.71 -16.28 -4.76
C HIS A 371 9.16 -15.82 -3.39
N HIS A 372 9.15 -14.51 -3.13
CA HIS A 372 8.72 -13.92 -1.86
C HIS A 372 7.23 -13.54 -1.83
N GLU A 373 6.54 -13.66 -2.95
CA GLU A 373 5.13 -13.27 -3.07
C GLU A 373 4.20 -14.24 -2.37
N MET A 374 3.15 -13.69 -1.75
CA MET A 374 2.11 -14.44 -1.04
C MET A 374 0.74 -14.18 -1.67
N PRO A 375 -0.12 -15.20 -1.77
CA PRO A 375 -1.48 -15.02 -2.25
C PRO A 375 -2.28 -14.11 -1.31
N THR A 376 -3.17 -13.33 -1.90
CA THR A 376 -4.10 -12.46 -1.17
C THR A 376 -5.53 -12.95 -1.43
N PRO A 377 -6.04 -13.93 -0.65
CA PRO A 377 -7.32 -14.59 -0.93
C PRO A 377 -8.53 -13.67 -0.79
N VAL A 378 -8.47 -12.68 0.11
CA VAL A 378 -9.55 -11.72 0.34
C VAL A 378 -9.00 -10.31 0.18
N TRP A 379 -9.40 -9.63 -0.89
CA TRP A 379 -9.03 -8.25 -1.14
C TRP A 379 -10.25 -7.41 -1.50
N TYR A 380 -10.38 -6.26 -0.84
CA TYR A 380 -11.48 -5.30 -0.99
C TYR A 380 -10.97 -3.96 -1.48
N LYS A 381 -11.74 -3.31 -2.36
CA LYS A 381 -11.56 -1.94 -2.84
C LYS A 381 -12.89 -1.21 -2.82
N ALA A 382 -12.92 -0.01 -2.24
CA ALA A 382 -14.15 0.78 -2.05
C ALA A 382 -14.73 1.37 -3.35
N TYR A 383 -13.96 1.44 -4.41
CA TYR A 383 -14.30 2.05 -5.70
C TYR A 383 -13.80 1.18 -6.87
N PRO A 384 -14.42 -0.01 -7.09
CA PRO A 384 -14.03 -0.94 -8.17
C PRO A 384 -14.01 -0.25 -9.53
N GLY A 385 -13.06 -0.65 -10.39
CA GLY A 385 -12.93 -0.12 -11.75
C GLY A 385 -12.27 1.25 -11.86
N LEU A 386 -11.94 1.96 -10.77
CA LEU A 386 -11.24 3.25 -10.83
C LEU A 386 -9.74 3.09 -10.66
N THR A 387 -8.98 3.59 -11.63
CA THR A 387 -7.52 3.68 -11.57
C THR A 387 -7.05 4.90 -10.78
N CYS A 388 -5.76 4.96 -10.43
CA CYS A 388 -5.12 6.18 -9.92
C CYS A 388 -5.30 7.37 -10.87
N GLN A 389 -5.29 7.12 -12.17
CA GLN A 389 -5.47 8.17 -13.18
C GLN A 389 -6.91 8.67 -13.21
N ASP A 390 -7.89 7.78 -13.05
CA ASP A 390 -9.30 8.15 -12.95
C ASP A 390 -9.56 9.00 -11.70
N LEU A 391 -9.04 8.58 -10.54
CA LEU A 391 -9.13 9.36 -9.33
C LEU A 391 -8.52 10.77 -9.49
N ALA A 392 -7.37 10.85 -10.13
CA ALA A 392 -6.71 12.11 -10.42
C ALA A 392 -7.51 12.99 -11.40
N ARG A 393 -8.06 12.40 -12.46
CA ARG A 393 -8.92 13.08 -13.43
C ARG A 393 -10.18 13.61 -12.76
N ASN A 394 -10.89 12.74 -12.03
CA ASN A 394 -12.15 13.09 -11.38
C ASN A 394 -11.96 14.25 -10.37
N ALA A 395 -10.86 14.23 -9.62
CA ALA A 395 -10.48 15.34 -8.76
C ALA A 395 -10.24 16.66 -9.52
N ARG A 396 -9.62 16.61 -10.71
CA ARG A 396 -9.45 17.81 -11.55
C ARG A 396 -10.76 18.26 -12.15
N LEU A 397 -11.65 17.35 -12.53
CA LEU A 397 -13.01 17.67 -13.01
C LEU A 397 -13.79 18.43 -11.94
N ARG A 398 -13.80 17.92 -10.70
CA ARG A 398 -14.41 18.63 -9.56
C ARG A 398 -13.82 20.01 -9.38
N LYS A 399 -12.49 20.13 -9.29
CA LYS A 399 -11.81 21.39 -9.11
C LYS A 399 -12.11 22.40 -10.24
N GLY A 400 -12.21 21.92 -11.49
CA GLY A 400 -12.57 22.74 -12.64
C GLY A 400 -14.02 23.21 -12.58
N LEU A 401 -14.95 22.34 -12.15
CA LEU A 401 -16.36 22.70 -11.94
C LEU A 401 -16.51 23.78 -10.88
N GLU A 402 -15.85 23.65 -9.72
CA GLU A 402 -15.89 24.59 -8.59
C GLU A 402 -15.13 25.90 -8.88
N SER A 403 -14.19 25.90 -9.83
CA SER A 403 -13.37 27.06 -10.15
C SER A 403 -14.18 28.21 -10.74
N ARG A 404 -14.04 29.39 -10.17
CA ARG A 404 -14.63 30.65 -10.68
C ARG A 404 -13.82 31.27 -11.84
N ARG A 405 -12.74 30.64 -12.26
CA ARG A 405 -11.93 31.14 -13.40
C ARG A 405 -12.65 30.87 -14.71
N ASP A 406 -12.90 31.91 -15.50
CA ASP A 406 -13.62 31.87 -16.78
C ASP A 406 -12.68 32.13 -17.99
N ASP A 407 -11.41 31.74 -17.88
CA ASP A 407 -10.49 31.72 -19.01
C ASP A 407 -10.85 30.58 -19.98
N ASP A 408 -11.19 30.92 -21.21
CA ASP A 408 -11.63 29.98 -22.25
C ASP A 408 -10.62 28.86 -22.51
N ARG A 409 -9.31 29.15 -22.44
CA ARG A 409 -8.26 28.15 -22.63
C ARG A 409 -8.25 27.14 -21.47
N ALA A 410 -8.46 27.59 -20.24
CA ALA A 410 -8.56 26.73 -19.08
C ALA A 410 -9.82 25.87 -19.12
N ILE A 411 -10.95 26.46 -19.53
CA ILE A 411 -12.22 25.74 -19.68
C ILE A 411 -12.12 24.67 -20.78
N ARG A 412 -11.57 24.99 -21.95
CA ARG A 412 -11.37 23.98 -23.03
C ARG A 412 -10.53 22.79 -22.56
N ARG A 413 -9.44 23.04 -21.80
CA ARG A 413 -8.63 21.94 -21.23
C ARG A 413 -9.40 21.12 -20.23
N TRP A 414 -10.23 21.74 -19.42
CA TRP A 414 -11.09 21.05 -18.45
C TRP A 414 -12.16 20.21 -19.13
N LEU A 415 -12.84 20.75 -20.16
CA LEU A 415 -13.83 20.02 -20.98
C LEU A 415 -13.21 18.82 -21.70
N ALA A 416 -11.94 18.89 -22.07
CA ALA A 416 -11.22 17.79 -22.72
C ALA A 416 -10.86 16.65 -21.75
N GLU A 417 -11.06 16.81 -20.45
CA GLU A 417 -10.87 15.76 -19.44
C GLU A 417 -12.17 15.00 -19.12
N ILE A 418 -13.33 15.51 -19.54
CA ILE A 418 -14.64 14.85 -19.43
C ILE A 418 -14.75 13.75 -20.50
#